data_8525a31623844a54cc14ef97660e4939
#
_entry.id   8525a31623844a54cc14ef97660e4939
#
_cell.length_a   1.000
_cell.length_b   1.000
_cell.length_c   1.000
_cell.angle_alpha   90.00
_cell.angle_beta   90.00
_cell.angle_gamma   90.00
#
_symmetry.space_group_name_H-M   'P 1'
#
loop_
_entity.id
_entity.type
_entity.pdbx_description
1 polymer ?
#
loop_
_entity_poly.entity_id
_entity_poly.type
_entity_poly.pdbx_seq_one_letter_code
_entity_poly.pdbx_strand_id
1 'polypeptide(L)'
;TSIATTKTLDRDALGEALEARDAMRVTKILHAMERTEGFECAAEVRAMVEIFAHGTLREYRARAANEKLPTLTTREEAKLKRLSTCALCAEGGTIAYERLMRELEFTSERAMEKFIVDECLGEIVWGRLDPKNKVLRVRRAKAGDARASALDGVIADVSRWHAITETMLASLNEQIAYVSSEKAESLAREDELNAAIEETKKQLKAAEPDVAERVDEDEDMDEDGPSTGVKRRR
;
A
#
# COMPACT_ATOMS: atom_id res chain seq x y z
N THR A 1 -10.61 28.87 -5.92
CA THR A 1 -11.74 28.41 -6.76
C THR A 1 -12.07 29.39 -7.88
N SER A 2 -11.48 30.59 -7.93
CA SER A 2 -11.85 31.67 -8.88
C SER A 2 -10.92 31.81 -10.10
N ILE A 3 -9.88 30.99 -10.21
CA ILE A 3 -8.82 31.13 -11.25
C ILE A 3 -9.29 30.71 -12.65
N ALA A 4 -10.39 29.93 -12.74
CA ALA A 4 -10.89 29.43 -14.02
C ALA A 4 -11.66 30.44 -14.88
N THR A 5 -11.87 31.67 -14.40
CA THR A 5 -12.74 32.67 -15.07
C THR A 5 -11.96 33.83 -15.69
N THR A 6 -10.67 33.97 -15.40
CA THR A 6 -9.81 34.99 -15.97
C THR A 6 -8.95 34.46 -17.11
N LYS A 7 -8.99 35.11 -18.27
CA LYS A 7 -8.19 34.75 -19.46
C LYS A 7 -6.68 35.00 -19.30
N THR A 8 -6.27 35.67 -18.24
CA THR A 8 -4.87 35.98 -17.94
C THR A 8 -4.53 35.47 -16.55
N LEU A 9 -3.42 34.76 -16.42
CA LEU A 9 -2.90 34.32 -15.13
C LEU A 9 -1.65 35.15 -14.80
N ASP A 10 -1.81 36.06 -13.85
CA ASP A 10 -0.70 36.83 -13.33
C ASP A 10 0.04 36.06 -12.23
N ARG A 11 1.32 36.41 -12.02
CA ARG A 11 2.18 35.80 -10.99
C ARG A 11 1.57 35.85 -9.59
N ASP A 12 0.88 36.97 -9.28
CA ASP A 12 0.27 37.18 -7.94
C ASP A 12 -0.93 36.28 -7.70
N ALA A 13 -1.80 36.10 -8.70
CA ALA A 13 -2.93 35.19 -8.64
C ALA A 13 -2.47 33.71 -8.57
N LEU A 14 -1.37 33.38 -9.25
CA LEU A 14 -0.74 32.07 -9.16
C LEU A 14 -0.10 31.86 -7.80
N GLY A 15 0.55 32.88 -7.23
CA GLY A 15 1.19 32.85 -5.92
C GLY A 15 0.25 32.36 -4.83
N GLU A 16 -0.95 32.92 -4.75
CA GLU A 16 -1.96 32.52 -3.78
C GLU A 16 -2.34 31.03 -3.92
N ALA A 17 -2.48 30.55 -5.14
CA ALA A 17 -2.77 29.12 -5.40
C ALA A 17 -1.56 28.21 -5.12
N LEU A 18 -0.34 28.69 -5.38
CA LEU A 18 0.89 27.93 -5.10
C LEU A 18 1.24 27.93 -3.62
N GLU A 19 0.88 28.96 -2.86
CA GLU A 19 1.08 29.03 -1.42
C GLU A 19 0.05 28.23 -0.62
N ALA A 20 -1.11 27.91 -1.21
CA ALA A 20 -2.16 27.16 -0.53
C ALA A 20 -1.68 25.77 -0.13
N ARG A 21 -1.67 25.49 1.18
CA ARG A 21 -1.17 24.23 1.77
C ARG A 21 -1.96 23.01 1.27
N ASP A 22 -3.28 23.17 1.11
CA ASP A 22 -4.18 22.06 0.77
C ASP A 22 -4.21 21.74 -0.73
N ALA A 23 -3.79 22.67 -1.58
CA ALA A 23 -3.78 22.49 -3.03
C ALA A 23 -2.56 21.69 -3.48
N MET A 24 -2.55 20.39 -3.17
CA MET A 24 -1.49 19.47 -3.64
C MET A 24 -1.56 19.21 -5.15
N ARG A 25 -2.71 19.45 -5.78
CA ARG A 25 -2.93 19.22 -7.21
C ARG A 25 -2.93 20.50 -7.99
N VAL A 26 -1.78 20.84 -8.55
CA VAL A 26 -1.60 22.01 -9.41
C VAL A 26 -1.97 21.69 -10.86
N THR A 27 -2.03 20.43 -11.23
CA THR A 27 -2.38 19.94 -12.58
C THR A 27 -3.73 20.44 -13.08
N LYS A 28 -4.69 20.70 -12.18
CA LYS A 28 -5.98 21.29 -12.55
C LYS A 28 -5.80 22.69 -13.14
N ILE A 29 -4.85 23.46 -12.65
CA ILE A 29 -4.52 24.79 -13.15
C ILE A 29 -3.87 24.66 -14.52
N LEU A 30 -2.92 23.72 -14.67
CA LEU A 30 -2.25 23.44 -15.92
C LEU A 30 -3.27 23.04 -17.00
N HIS A 31 -4.16 22.10 -16.70
CA HIS A 31 -5.23 21.70 -17.64
C HIS A 31 -6.23 22.81 -17.95
N ALA A 32 -6.53 23.68 -16.99
CA ALA A 32 -7.38 24.83 -17.26
C ALA A 32 -6.70 25.81 -18.22
N MET A 33 -5.38 26.02 -18.07
CA MET A 33 -4.58 26.81 -19.00
C MET A 33 -4.54 26.22 -20.41
N GLU A 34 -4.45 24.90 -20.53
CA GLU A 34 -4.41 24.20 -21.82
C GLU A 34 -5.77 24.17 -22.53
N ARG A 35 -6.86 24.11 -21.76
CA ARG A 35 -8.24 24.03 -22.32
C ARG A 35 -8.85 25.36 -22.71
N THR A 36 -8.32 26.46 -22.15
CA THR A 36 -8.87 27.80 -22.42
C THR A 36 -8.21 28.37 -23.67
N GLU A 37 -8.93 28.39 -24.78
CA GLU A 37 -8.46 29.04 -26.01
C GLU A 37 -8.20 30.54 -25.77
N GLY A 38 -7.00 31.00 -26.17
CA GLY A 38 -6.59 32.39 -25.99
C GLY A 38 -6.13 32.71 -24.56
N PHE A 39 -5.74 31.71 -23.76
CA PHE A 39 -5.14 31.93 -22.45
C PHE A 39 -3.71 32.49 -22.61
N GLU A 40 -3.53 33.74 -22.26
CA GLU A 40 -2.22 34.39 -22.29
C GLU A 40 -1.52 34.23 -20.94
N CYS A 41 -0.37 33.60 -20.96
CA CYS A 41 0.46 33.41 -19.79
C CYS A 41 1.93 33.57 -20.19
N ALA A 42 2.70 34.26 -19.36
CA ALA A 42 4.16 34.35 -19.54
C ALA A 42 4.77 32.94 -19.51
N ALA A 43 5.72 32.68 -20.40
CA ALA A 43 6.40 31.39 -20.51
C ALA A 43 7.00 30.95 -19.15
N GLU A 44 7.52 31.90 -18.39
CA GLU A 44 8.08 31.71 -17.05
C GLU A 44 7.04 31.21 -16.04
N VAL A 45 5.81 31.77 -16.08
CA VAL A 45 4.70 31.35 -15.21
C VAL A 45 4.21 29.96 -15.58
N ARG A 46 4.13 29.65 -16.88
CA ARG A 46 3.77 28.32 -17.37
C ARG A 46 4.76 27.26 -16.92
N ALA A 47 6.05 27.53 -17.08
CA ALA A 47 7.13 26.64 -16.63
C ALA A 47 7.06 26.39 -15.11
N MET A 48 6.71 27.43 -14.35
CA MET A 48 6.54 27.32 -12.92
C MET A 48 5.34 26.42 -12.53
N VAL A 49 4.18 26.59 -13.16
CA VAL A 49 3.01 25.74 -12.96
C VAL A 49 3.33 24.28 -13.30
N GLU A 50 4.06 24.04 -14.39
CA GLU A 50 4.48 22.70 -14.81
C GLU A 50 5.41 22.04 -13.78
N ILE A 51 6.37 22.80 -13.21
CA ILE A 51 7.25 22.31 -12.16
C ILE A 51 6.45 21.94 -10.89
N PHE A 52 5.49 22.79 -10.51
CA PHE A 52 4.63 22.49 -9.34
C PHE A 52 3.64 21.35 -9.59
N ALA A 53 3.24 21.11 -10.83
CA ALA A 53 2.37 20.00 -11.17
C ALA A 53 3.08 18.65 -11.16
N HIS A 54 4.28 18.60 -11.74
CA HIS A 54 4.95 17.33 -12.04
C HIS A 54 6.43 17.28 -11.65
N GLY A 55 7.01 18.42 -11.26
CA GLY A 55 8.45 18.54 -11.02
C GLY A 55 8.85 18.35 -9.56
N THR A 56 10.13 18.51 -9.34
CA THR A 56 10.77 18.47 -8.03
C THR A 56 11.53 19.76 -7.76
N LEU A 57 11.92 19.99 -6.50
CA LEU A 57 12.76 21.13 -6.13
C LEU A 57 14.08 21.13 -6.95
N ARG A 58 14.65 19.97 -7.16
CA ARG A 58 15.88 19.82 -7.93
C ARG A 58 15.70 20.20 -9.41
N GLU A 59 14.58 19.83 -10.01
CA GLU A 59 14.23 20.26 -11.37
C GLU A 59 14.03 21.77 -11.45
N TYR A 60 13.39 22.37 -10.45
CA TYR A 60 13.29 23.83 -10.37
C TYR A 60 14.69 24.48 -10.34
N ARG A 61 15.60 24.02 -9.49
CA ARG A 61 16.97 24.56 -9.41
C ARG A 61 17.73 24.41 -10.72
N ALA A 62 17.61 23.25 -11.36
CA ALA A 62 18.24 22.99 -12.65
C ALA A 62 17.71 23.89 -13.76
N ARG A 63 16.39 24.12 -13.81
CA ARG A 63 15.78 25.03 -14.79
C ARG A 63 16.06 26.49 -14.46
N ALA A 64 16.02 26.89 -13.20
CA ALA A 64 16.32 28.24 -12.77
C ALA A 64 17.74 28.70 -13.08
N ALA A 65 18.67 27.77 -13.24
CA ALA A 65 20.05 28.07 -13.69
C ALA A 65 20.12 28.42 -15.17
N ASN A 66 19.20 27.94 -16.00
CA ASN A 66 19.20 28.09 -17.46
C ASN A 66 18.09 29.04 -17.95
N GLU A 67 16.99 29.12 -17.24
CA GLU A 67 15.79 29.87 -17.55
C GLU A 67 15.61 30.98 -16.50
N LYS A 68 15.07 32.14 -16.91
CA LYS A 68 14.76 33.23 -15.99
C LYS A 68 13.47 32.94 -15.22
N LEU A 69 13.49 31.91 -14.37
CA LEU A 69 12.34 31.60 -13.53
C LEU A 69 12.21 32.60 -12.37
N PRO A 70 10.98 32.92 -11.96
CA PRO A 70 10.73 33.73 -10.78
C PRO A 70 11.30 33.09 -9.52
N THR A 71 11.86 33.89 -8.62
CA THR A 71 12.34 33.39 -7.32
C THR A 71 11.16 32.90 -6.48
N LEU A 72 11.34 31.74 -5.82
CA LEU A 72 10.33 31.16 -4.94
C LEU A 72 10.21 31.97 -3.65
N THR A 73 9.00 32.16 -3.18
CA THR A 73 8.74 32.58 -1.80
C THR A 73 9.03 31.41 -0.85
N THR A 74 9.23 31.72 0.44
CA THR A 74 9.47 30.70 1.46
C THR A 74 8.33 29.65 1.53
N ARG A 75 7.09 30.08 1.29
CA ARG A 75 5.92 29.17 1.29
C ARG A 75 5.89 28.28 0.05
N GLU A 76 6.18 28.85 -1.11
CA GLU A 76 6.29 28.09 -2.36
C GLU A 76 7.40 27.06 -2.29
N GLU A 77 8.55 27.42 -1.72
CA GLU A 77 9.66 26.48 -1.51
C GLU A 77 9.26 25.34 -0.57
N ALA A 78 8.60 25.65 0.56
CA ALA A 78 8.09 24.63 1.47
C ALA A 78 7.09 23.68 0.77
N LYS A 79 6.19 24.23 -0.05
CA LYS A 79 5.25 23.42 -0.83
C LYS A 79 5.97 22.54 -1.85
N LEU A 80 6.95 23.07 -2.56
CA LEU A 80 7.72 22.30 -3.54
C LEU A 80 8.55 21.20 -2.85
N LYS A 81 9.08 21.44 -1.66
CA LYS A 81 9.70 20.41 -0.82
C LYS A 81 8.71 19.32 -0.42
N ARG A 82 7.46 19.66 -0.07
CA ARG A 82 6.40 18.69 0.22
C ARG A 82 6.08 17.83 -1.01
N LEU A 83 5.91 18.44 -2.18
CA LEU A 83 5.66 17.72 -3.44
C LEU A 83 6.83 16.81 -3.81
N SER A 84 8.06 17.28 -3.65
CA SER A 84 9.28 16.49 -3.87
C SER A 84 9.36 15.31 -2.90
N THR A 85 9.00 15.50 -1.63
CA THR A 85 8.93 14.42 -0.65
C THR A 85 7.87 13.37 -1.06
N CYS A 86 6.72 13.84 -1.56
CA CYS A 86 5.67 12.96 -2.06
C CYS A 86 6.16 12.10 -3.24
N ALA A 87 6.85 12.73 -4.20
CA ALA A 87 7.43 12.04 -5.36
C ALA A 87 8.50 11.00 -4.95
N LEU A 88 9.39 11.36 -4.01
CA LEU A 88 10.39 10.44 -3.48
C LEU A 88 9.79 9.24 -2.75
N CYS A 89 8.67 9.46 -2.07
CA CYS A 89 7.97 8.44 -1.28
C CYS A 89 6.96 7.61 -2.09
N ALA A 90 6.72 7.96 -3.36
CA ALA A 90 5.71 7.28 -4.19
C ALA A 90 6.02 5.80 -4.41
N GLU A 91 7.30 5.44 -4.53
CA GLU A 91 7.76 4.06 -4.69
C GLU A 91 7.61 3.24 -3.38
N GLY A 92 7.39 3.91 -2.24
CA GLY A 92 7.35 3.26 -0.94
C GLY A 92 8.72 2.75 -0.48
N GLY A 93 8.70 1.88 0.56
CA GLY A 93 9.91 1.24 1.06
C GLY A 93 10.74 2.10 2.01
N THR A 94 12.07 2.04 1.89
CA THR A 94 13.00 2.68 2.81
C THR A 94 13.87 3.69 2.07
N ILE A 95 13.86 4.94 2.54
CA ILE A 95 14.61 6.06 1.94
C ILE A 95 15.66 6.53 2.94
N ALA A 96 16.94 6.59 2.51
CA ALA A 96 18.03 7.08 3.34
C ALA A 96 17.94 8.60 3.55
N TYR A 97 18.36 9.07 4.73
CA TYR A 97 18.40 10.49 5.06
C TYR A 97 19.27 11.29 4.10
N GLU A 98 20.39 10.73 3.67
CA GLU A 98 21.28 11.37 2.69
C GLU A 98 20.55 11.71 1.39
N ARG A 99 19.71 10.78 0.89
CA ARG A 99 18.89 11.02 -0.30
C ARG A 99 17.87 12.12 -0.05
N LEU A 100 17.18 12.10 1.08
CA LEU A 100 16.21 13.14 1.45
C LEU A 100 16.86 14.51 1.58
N MET A 101 17.99 14.60 2.28
CA MET A 101 18.72 15.85 2.49
C MET A 101 19.19 16.43 1.14
N ARG A 102 19.72 15.60 0.26
CA ARG A 102 20.20 16.01 -1.06
C ARG A 102 19.06 16.50 -1.95
N GLU A 103 17.95 15.76 -2.02
CA GLU A 103 16.84 16.09 -2.92
C GLU A 103 15.98 17.27 -2.41
N LEU A 104 15.93 17.47 -1.10
CA LEU A 104 15.18 18.55 -0.47
C LEU A 104 16.05 19.75 -0.05
N GLU A 105 17.34 19.70 -0.33
CA GLU A 105 18.32 20.75 -0.02
C GLU A 105 18.36 21.14 1.46
N PHE A 106 18.35 20.16 2.36
CA PHE A 106 18.57 20.40 3.78
C PHE A 106 20.04 20.22 4.15
N THR A 107 20.58 21.19 4.89
CA THR A 107 21.95 21.13 5.43
C THR A 107 22.03 20.46 6.80
N SER A 108 20.89 20.36 7.51
CA SER A 108 20.80 19.79 8.86
C SER A 108 19.80 18.64 8.89
N GLU A 109 20.23 17.47 9.42
CA GLU A 109 19.35 16.32 9.64
C GLU A 109 18.14 16.70 10.50
N ARG A 110 18.37 17.45 11.58
CA ARG A 110 17.31 17.89 12.50
C ARG A 110 16.28 18.80 11.83
N ALA A 111 16.72 19.69 10.91
CA ALA A 111 15.80 20.54 10.17
C ALA A 111 14.96 19.73 9.18
N MET A 112 15.56 18.75 8.52
CA MET A 112 14.88 17.81 7.63
C MET A 112 13.85 16.94 8.41
N GLU A 113 14.26 16.36 9.55
CA GLU A 113 13.36 15.57 10.39
C GLU A 113 12.15 16.38 10.84
N LYS A 114 12.41 17.61 11.34
CA LYS A 114 11.35 18.53 11.74
C LYS A 114 10.39 18.82 10.59
N PHE A 115 10.92 19.14 9.42
CA PHE A 115 10.10 19.39 8.22
C PHE A 115 9.25 18.16 7.85
N ILE A 116 9.83 16.97 7.86
CA ILE A 116 9.10 15.74 7.54
C ILE A 116 8.00 15.47 8.56
N VAL A 117 8.28 15.66 9.86
CA VAL A 117 7.28 15.44 10.92
C VAL A 117 6.14 16.46 10.84
N ASP A 118 6.47 17.74 10.72
CA ASP A 118 5.50 18.82 10.80
C ASP A 118 4.69 19.00 9.51
N GLU A 119 5.33 18.76 8.35
CA GLU A 119 4.75 19.09 7.05
C GLU A 119 4.35 17.89 6.19
N CYS A 120 4.90 16.72 6.46
CA CYS A 120 4.70 15.57 5.57
C CYS A 120 4.01 14.38 6.22
N LEU A 121 4.41 14.01 7.45
CA LEU A 121 3.86 12.85 8.13
C LEU A 121 2.40 13.04 8.54
N GLY A 122 1.59 12.04 8.25
CA GLY A 122 0.14 12.04 8.53
C GLY A 122 -0.71 12.76 7.49
N GLU A 123 -0.17 13.70 6.74
CA GLU A 123 -0.91 14.43 5.69
C GLU A 123 -0.65 13.89 4.28
N ILE A 124 0.61 13.71 3.92
CA ILE A 124 1.02 13.29 2.57
C ILE A 124 1.82 12.00 2.56
N VAL A 125 2.53 11.70 3.64
CA VAL A 125 3.33 10.49 3.81
C VAL A 125 2.91 9.77 5.08
N TRP A 126 2.65 8.48 4.99
CA TRP A 126 2.42 7.60 6.12
C TRP A 126 3.61 6.67 6.27
N GLY A 127 4.31 6.81 7.36
CA GLY A 127 5.55 6.09 7.60
C GLY A 127 6.11 6.35 8.99
N ARG A 128 7.35 5.97 9.16
CA ARG A 128 8.08 6.17 10.41
C ARG A 128 9.50 6.61 10.11
N LEU A 129 9.96 7.65 10.78
CA LEU A 129 11.38 7.99 10.84
C LEU A 129 12.12 7.01 11.77
N ASP A 130 13.27 6.57 11.33
CA ASP A 130 14.20 5.74 12.10
C ASP A 130 15.55 6.47 12.20
N PRO A 131 15.71 7.34 13.21
CA PRO A 131 16.93 8.15 13.37
C PRO A 131 18.18 7.31 13.64
N LYS A 132 18.02 6.12 14.24
CA LYS A 132 19.12 5.22 14.53
C LYS A 132 19.78 4.68 13.25
N ASN A 133 18.95 4.28 12.28
CA ASN A 133 19.41 3.77 11.00
C ASN A 133 19.45 4.85 9.91
N LYS A 134 19.09 6.10 10.26
CA LYS A 134 19.03 7.25 9.34
C LYS A 134 18.21 6.98 8.08
N VAL A 135 17.00 6.47 8.29
CA VAL A 135 16.07 6.14 7.21
C VAL A 135 14.64 6.58 7.51
N LEU A 136 13.91 6.91 6.47
CA LEU A 136 12.45 7.06 6.47
C LEU A 136 11.84 5.76 5.91
N ARG A 137 11.07 5.05 6.71
CA ARG A 137 10.31 3.88 6.28
C ARG A 137 8.91 4.32 5.86
N VAL A 138 8.64 4.24 4.57
CA VAL A 138 7.37 4.66 3.97
C VAL A 138 6.44 3.47 3.84
N ARG A 139 5.23 3.59 4.38
CA ARG A 139 4.14 2.61 4.17
C ARG A 139 3.29 3.00 2.98
N ARG A 140 2.98 4.28 2.87
CA ARG A 140 2.13 4.87 1.85
C ARG A 140 2.46 6.35 1.70
N ALA A 141 2.38 6.86 0.48
CA ALA A 141 2.38 8.29 0.20
C ALA A 141 1.17 8.65 -0.66
N LYS A 142 0.77 9.93 -0.64
CA LYS A 142 -0.18 10.42 -1.63
C LYS A 142 0.47 10.34 -3.01
N ALA A 143 -0.27 9.90 -3.99
CA ALA A 143 0.19 9.96 -5.38
C ALA A 143 0.25 11.43 -5.83
N GLY A 144 1.36 11.81 -6.43
CA GLY A 144 1.46 13.04 -7.22
C GLY A 144 0.69 12.91 -8.52
N ASP A 145 0.57 14.01 -9.24
CA ASP A 145 -0.03 13.99 -10.57
C ASP A 145 0.95 13.38 -11.58
N ALA A 146 0.46 12.47 -12.41
CA ALA A 146 1.27 11.83 -13.44
C ALA A 146 1.36 12.70 -14.69
N ARG A 147 2.55 12.77 -15.28
CA ARG A 147 2.74 13.38 -16.61
C ARG A 147 2.07 12.50 -17.66
N ALA A 148 1.53 13.11 -18.72
CA ALA A 148 0.95 12.36 -19.84
C ALA A 148 1.95 11.35 -20.44
N SER A 149 3.24 11.69 -20.49
CA SER A 149 4.32 10.80 -20.93
C SER A 149 4.57 9.59 -20.02
N ALA A 150 4.07 9.59 -18.79
CA ALA A 150 4.20 8.47 -17.85
C ALA A 150 3.03 7.46 -17.94
N LEU A 151 1.97 7.80 -18.69
CA LEU A 151 0.77 6.95 -18.81
C LEU A 151 1.06 5.56 -19.36
N ASP A 152 1.92 5.46 -20.38
CA ASP A 152 2.29 4.16 -20.97
C ASP A 152 2.98 3.26 -19.94
N GLY A 153 3.81 3.84 -19.08
CA GLY A 153 4.44 3.12 -17.97
C GLY A 153 3.42 2.62 -16.96
N VAL A 154 2.46 3.45 -16.60
CA VAL A 154 1.38 3.07 -15.67
C VAL A 154 0.51 1.95 -16.26
N ILE A 155 0.18 2.04 -17.54
CA ILE A 155 -0.58 1.00 -18.25
C ILE A 155 0.21 -0.33 -18.24
N ALA A 156 1.50 -0.29 -18.51
CA ALA A 156 2.35 -1.46 -18.48
C ALA A 156 2.43 -2.09 -17.08
N ASP A 157 2.53 -1.29 -16.02
CA ASP A 157 2.57 -1.77 -14.63
C ASP A 157 1.24 -2.39 -14.21
N VAL A 158 0.10 -1.78 -14.55
CA VAL A 158 -1.24 -2.33 -14.30
C VAL A 158 -1.44 -3.64 -15.06
N SER A 159 -1.01 -3.71 -16.33
CA SER A 159 -1.11 -4.92 -17.15
C SER A 159 -0.26 -6.06 -16.56
N ARG A 160 0.94 -5.76 -16.07
CA ARG A 160 1.80 -6.73 -15.37
C ARG A 160 1.16 -7.23 -14.09
N TRP A 161 0.59 -6.33 -13.29
CA TRP A 161 -0.12 -6.69 -12.07
C TRP A 161 -1.32 -7.59 -12.36
N HIS A 162 -2.10 -7.27 -13.40
CA HIS A 162 -3.23 -8.08 -13.86
C HIS A 162 -2.78 -9.51 -14.21
N ALA A 163 -1.73 -9.66 -15.02
CA ALA A 163 -1.20 -10.97 -15.40
C ALA A 163 -0.72 -11.80 -14.19
N ILE A 164 -0.04 -11.16 -13.23
CA ILE A 164 0.38 -11.83 -11.98
C ILE A 164 -0.84 -12.29 -11.18
N THR A 165 -1.88 -11.46 -11.10
CA THR A 165 -3.10 -11.79 -10.35
C THR A 165 -3.85 -12.95 -11.00
N GLU A 166 -3.93 -13.00 -12.33
CA GLU A 166 -4.53 -14.12 -13.06
C GLU A 166 -3.78 -15.43 -12.82
N THR A 167 -2.44 -15.39 -12.87
CA THR A 167 -1.60 -16.56 -12.55
C THR A 167 -1.82 -17.05 -11.13
N MET A 168 -1.92 -16.12 -10.17
CA MET A 168 -2.17 -16.46 -8.77
C MET A 168 -3.56 -17.09 -8.58
N LEU A 169 -4.58 -16.54 -9.24
CA LEU A 169 -5.94 -17.10 -9.22
C LEU A 169 -5.98 -18.52 -9.82
N ALA A 170 -5.30 -18.74 -10.93
CA ALA A 170 -5.20 -20.08 -11.53
C ALA A 170 -4.57 -21.07 -10.57
N SER A 171 -3.43 -20.73 -9.96
CA SER A 171 -2.76 -21.58 -8.96
C SER A 171 -3.63 -21.86 -7.74
N LEU A 172 -4.36 -20.88 -7.23
CA LEU A 172 -5.29 -21.09 -6.11
C LEU A 172 -6.43 -22.03 -6.49
N ASN A 173 -6.99 -21.90 -7.68
CA ASN A 173 -8.03 -22.80 -8.17
C ASN A 173 -7.54 -24.22 -8.33
N GLU A 174 -6.32 -24.45 -8.81
CA GLU A 174 -5.68 -25.77 -8.86
C GLU A 174 -5.51 -26.36 -7.46
N GLN A 175 -5.06 -25.56 -6.49
CA GLN A 175 -4.93 -26.01 -5.11
C GLN A 175 -6.28 -26.38 -4.49
N ILE A 176 -7.33 -25.60 -4.73
CA ILE A 176 -8.69 -25.90 -4.27
C ILE A 176 -9.18 -27.21 -4.89
N ALA A 177 -8.98 -27.41 -6.19
CA ALA A 177 -9.36 -28.64 -6.86
C ALA A 177 -8.61 -29.85 -6.28
N TYR A 178 -7.32 -29.72 -6.07
CA TYR A 178 -6.50 -30.78 -5.45
C TYR A 178 -6.98 -31.14 -4.04
N VAL A 179 -7.18 -30.13 -3.16
CA VAL A 179 -7.64 -30.37 -1.79
C VAL A 179 -9.05 -30.98 -1.77
N SER A 180 -9.92 -30.57 -2.70
CA SER A 180 -11.27 -31.14 -2.79
C SER A 180 -11.27 -32.58 -3.25
N SER A 181 -10.39 -32.98 -4.18
CA SER A 181 -10.23 -34.38 -4.60
C SER A 181 -9.63 -35.26 -3.50
N GLU A 182 -8.57 -34.77 -2.82
CA GLU A 182 -7.97 -35.50 -1.68
C GLU A 182 -8.99 -35.69 -0.55
N LYS A 183 -9.81 -34.69 -0.26
CA LYS A 183 -10.86 -34.82 0.73
C LYS A 183 -11.92 -35.85 0.34
N ALA A 184 -12.33 -35.88 -0.92
CA ALA A 184 -13.29 -36.85 -1.43
C ALA A 184 -12.73 -38.30 -1.35
N GLU A 185 -11.45 -38.47 -1.73
CA GLU A 185 -10.78 -39.77 -1.62
C GLU A 185 -10.60 -40.23 -0.16
N SER A 186 -10.31 -39.26 0.75
CA SER A 186 -10.20 -39.57 2.18
C SER A 186 -11.54 -40.06 2.76
N LEU A 187 -12.63 -39.35 2.41
CA LEU A 187 -13.97 -39.74 2.85
C LEU A 187 -14.35 -41.14 2.29
N ALA A 188 -14.08 -41.40 1.00
CA ALA A 188 -14.34 -42.71 0.42
C ALA A 188 -13.59 -43.83 1.12
N ARG A 189 -12.30 -43.60 1.45
CA ARG A 189 -11.49 -44.54 2.23
C ARG A 189 -12.02 -44.76 3.64
N GLU A 190 -12.50 -43.72 4.31
CA GLU A 190 -13.14 -43.84 5.63
C GLU A 190 -14.46 -44.61 5.56
N ASP A 191 -15.27 -44.42 4.55
CA ASP A 191 -16.52 -45.14 4.34
C ASP A 191 -16.26 -46.62 4.07
N GLU A 192 -15.28 -46.95 3.22
CA GLU A 192 -14.85 -48.35 2.97
C GLU A 192 -14.36 -49.05 4.23
N LEU A 193 -13.57 -48.32 5.04
CA LEU A 193 -13.02 -48.85 6.29
C LEU A 193 -14.11 -49.10 7.33
N ASN A 194 -15.07 -48.19 7.45
CA ASN A 194 -16.22 -48.30 8.31
C ASN A 194 -17.12 -49.48 7.88
N ALA A 195 -17.34 -49.68 6.59
CA ALA A 195 -18.09 -50.82 6.06
C ALA A 195 -17.39 -52.16 6.39
N ALA A 196 -16.07 -52.22 6.21
CA ALA A 196 -15.28 -53.40 6.55
C ALA A 196 -15.32 -53.72 8.06
N ILE A 197 -15.26 -52.69 8.92
CA ILE A 197 -15.39 -52.83 10.36
C ILE A 197 -16.78 -53.37 10.74
N GLU A 198 -17.84 -52.87 10.16
CA GLU A 198 -19.21 -53.34 10.43
C GLU A 198 -19.41 -54.77 9.94
N GLU A 199 -18.82 -55.14 8.81
CA GLU A 199 -18.86 -56.51 8.31
C GLU A 199 -18.11 -57.49 9.25
N THR A 200 -16.91 -57.13 9.69
CA THR A 200 -16.14 -57.94 10.65
C THR A 200 -16.85 -58.06 12.00
N LYS A 201 -17.48 -56.98 12.50
CA LYS A 201 -18.31 -57.04 13.72
C LYS A 201 -19.50 -58.00 13.56
N LYS A 202 -20.15 -58.01 12.40
CA LYS A 202 -21.26 -58.95 12.12
C LYS A 202 -20.76 -60.41 12.07
N GLN A 203 -19.61 -60.66 11.46
CA GLN A 203 -19.00 -61.98 11.39
C GLN A 203 -18.59 -62.48 12.77
N LEU A 204 -18.00 -61.62 13.62
CA LEU A 204 -17.68 -61.97 15.01
C LEU A 204 -18.91 -62.29 15.84
N LYS A 205 -19.98 -61.46 15.75
CA LYS A 205 -21.25 -61.77 16.43
C LYS A 205 -21.93 -63.06 15.93
N ALA A 206 -21.73 -63.43 14.67
CA ALA A 206 -22.28 -64.66 14.12
C ALA A 206 -21.42 -65.86 14.48
N ALA A 207 -20.13 -65.69 14.75
CA ALA A 207 -19.20 -66.76 15.16
C ALA A 207 -19.23 -67.08 16.68
N GLU A 208 -19.83 -66.19 17.52
CA GLU A 208 -20.04 -66.41 18.96
C GLU A 208 -21.53 -66.54 19.32
N PRO A 209 -22.20 -67.71 19.07
CA PRO A 209 -23.58 -67.88 19.48
C PRO A 209 -23.75 -68.35 20.94
N ASP A 210 -22.70 -68.48 21.77
CA ASP A 210 -22.88 -69.21 23.04
C ASP A 210 -22.06 -68.70 24.25
N VAL A 211 -21.64 -67.39 24.29
CA VAL A 211 -20.90 -66.89 25.48
C VAL A 211 -21.60 -65.71 26.16
N ALA A 212 -22.72 -65.25 25.63
CA ALA A 212 -23.42 -64.02 26.15
C ALA A 212 -24.40 -64.28 27.31
N GLU A 213 -24.48 -65.50 27.90
CA GLU A 213 -25.42 -65.84 28.97
C GLU A 213 -24.77 -66.08 30.33
N ARG A 214 -23.52 -65.73 30.55
CA ARG A 214 -22.82 -65.93 31.82
C ARG A 214 -21.97 -64.84 32.37
N VAL A 215 -22.33 -63.58 32.15
CA VAL A 215 -21.67 -62.43 32.87
C VAL A 215 -22.67 -61.35 33.12
N ASP A 216 -23.78 -61.67 33.82
CA ASP A 216 -24.61 -60.69 34.52
C ASP A 216 -24.76 -61.16 35.98
N GLU A 217 -23.65 -61.19 36.68
CA GLU A 217 -23.63 -61.16 38.17
C GLU A 217 -22.19 -60.90 38.59
N ASP A 218 -21.99 -59.87 39.33
CA ASP A 218 -20.82 -59.36 40.04
C ASP A 218 -20.04 -58.23 39.31
N GLU A 219 -20.30 -57.06 39.78
CA GLU A 219 -19.38 -56.17 40.50
C GLU A 219 -19.86 -54.71 40.46
N ASP A 220 -20.66 -54.39 41.45
CA ASP A 220 -20.56 -53.10 42.11
C ASP A 220 -19.22 -53.04 42.83
N MET A 221 -18.30 -52.22 42.38
CA MET A 221 -17.18 -51.78 43.17
C MET A 221 -16.78 -50.35 42.79
N ASP A 222 -17.05 -49.51 43.75
CA ASP A 222 -16.59 -48.13 44.04
C ASP A 222 -15.28 -47.70 43.35
N GLU A 223 -15.47 -46.69 42.64
CA GLU A 223 -14.88 -45.43 42.48
C GLU A 223 -14.13 -44.75 43.61
N ASP A 224 -12.98 -44.36 43.38
CA ASP A 224 -12.41 -43.08 43.85
C ASP A 224 -11.00 -42.89 43.23
N GLY A 225 -10.82 -41.93 42.45
CA GLY A 225 -9.50 -41.54 42.00
C GLY A 225 -9.43 -40.13 41.39
N PRO A 226 -8.41 -39.38 41.64
CA PRO A 226 -8.45 -37.94 41.68
C PRO A 226 -8.21 -37.24 40.36
N SER A 227 -9.02 -36.24 40.14
CA SER A 227 -8.89 -35.15 39.18
C SER A 227 -7.49 -34.51 39.19
N THR A 228 -6.78 -34.56 38.10
CA THR A 228 -5.66 -33.67 37.85
C THR A 228 -5.99 -32.73 36.69
N GLY A 229 -6.32 -31.50 37.09
CA GLY A 229 -6.53 -30.40 36.18
C GLY A 229 -5.23 -29.93 35.53
N VAL A 230 -5.20 -29.95 34.21
CA VAL A 230 -4.16 -29.28 33.42
C VAL A 230 -4.57 -27.86 33.10
N LYS A 231 -3.90 -26.90 33.76
CA LYS A 231 -4.02 -25.46 33.45
C LYS A 231 -3.36 -25.16 32.13
N ARG A 232 -4.13 -24.74 31.13
CA ARG A 232 -3.63 -24.03 29.95
C ARG A 232 -3.28 -22.61 30.33
N ARG A 233 -2.00 -22.25 30.20
CA ARG A 233 -1.54 -20.85 30.19
C ARG A 233 -1.75 -20.24 28.80
N ARG A 234 -2.24 -19.02 28.82
CA ARG A 234 -2.31 -18.09 27.67
C ARG A 234 -0.92 -17.73 27.16
#